data_b7d48ad671edeaca1117b065ad77b09c
#
_entry.id   b7d48ad671edeaca1117b065ad77b09c
#
_cell.length_a   1.000
_cell.length_b   1.000
_cell.length_c   1.000
_cell.angle_alpha   90.00
_cell.angle_beta   90.00
_cell.angle_gamma   90.00
#
_symmetry.space_group_name_H-M   'P 1'
#
loop_
_entity.id
_entity.type
_entity.pdbx_description
1 polymer ?
#
loop_
_entity_poly.entity_id
_entity_poly.type
_entity_poly.pdbx_seq_one_letter_code
_entity_poly.pdbx_strand_id
1 'polypeptide(L)'
;FYDVAGNPLVSSPQHVLRRAQTALEAATGNRLQALGELEYYLFSDVETLFPVEEQRGYHEAAPFSKFADVRTEALKYLTQMGCAVKYAHAEVGNFVADGRQMIQQEIEFLPVDACDAADQMTLAKWVVREVAHRHGIEVSYSPKIAVGQAGSGMHFHTRLVDPQGNNLFSQGAGLTELARKVIGGYLTLAASITAFGNTVPTSFLRLVPHQEAPTAICWGDRN
;
A
#
# COMPACT_ATOMS: atom_id res chain seq x y z
N PHE A 1 13.93 15.60 5.54
CA PHE A 1 15.04 15.45 6.48
C PHE A 1 16.22 16.29 6.00
N TYR A 2 16.90 16.95 6.96
CA TYR A 2 18.01 17.88 6.69
C TYR A 2 19.18 17.56 7.62
N ASP A 3 20.39 17.88 7.20
CA ASP A 3 21.57 17.85 8.05
C ASP A 3 21.64 19.09 8.98
N VAL A 4 22.65 19.15 9.83
CA VAL A 4 22.81 20.26 10.77
C VAL A 4 23.14 21.62 10.10
N ALA A 5 23.54 21.60 8.82
CA ALA A 5 23.79 22.79 8.02
C ALA A 5 22.54 23.21 7.19
N GLY A 6 21.44 22.50 7.32
CA GLY A 6 20.19 22.77 6.59
C GLY A 6 20.16 22.23 5.17
N ASN A 7 21.09 21.38 4.77
CA ASN A 7 21.04 20.71 3.46
C ASN A 7 20.20 19.45 3.53
N PRO A 8 19.53 19.06 2.43
CA PRO A 8 18.81 17.79 2.37
C PRO A 8 19.72 16.60 2.71
N LEU A 9 19.27 15.74 3.63
CA LEU A 9 20.04 14.57 4.04
C LEU A 9 20.12 13.55 2.89
N VAL A 10 21.31 13.34 2.35
CA VAL A 10 21.55 12.56 1.12
C VAL A 10 21.06 11.11 1.24
N SER A 11 21.15 10.51 2.43
CA SER A 11 20.71 9.14 2.72
C SER A 11 19.22 9.03 3.05
N SER A 12 18.49 10.12 3.16
CA SER A 12 17.05 10.09 3.42
C SER A 12 16.31 9.43 2.25
N PRO A 13 15.44 8.44 2.49
CA PRO A 13 14.63 7.81 1.43
C PRO A 13 13.83 8.84 0.61
N GLN A 14 13.27 9.87 1.26
CA GLN A 14 12.56 10.95 0.57
C GLN A 14 13.49 11.72 -0.39
N HIS A 15 14.72 12.01 0.02
CA HIS A 15 15.67 12.69 -0.85
C HIS A 15 16.14 11.79 -2.01
N VAL A 16 16.34 10.49 -1.74
CA VAL A 16 16.68 9.50 -2.78
C VAL A 16 15.56 9.45 -3.84
N LEU A 17 14.29 9.38 -3.41
CA LEU A 17 13.13 9.36 -4.31
C LEU A 17 13.05 10.63 -5.16
N ARG A 18 13.23 11.82 -4.56
CA ARG A 18 13.25 13.10 -5.29
C ARG A 18 14.34 13.14 -6.34
N ARG A 19 15.53 12.69 -6.01
CA ARG A 19 16.66 12.60 -6.97
C ARG A 19 16.35 11.65 -8.13
N ALA A 20 15.74 10.51 -7.83
CA ALA A 20 15.32 9.54 -8.86
C ALA A 20 14.27 10.16 -9.80
N GLN A 21 13.27 10.84 -9.24
CA GLN A 21 12.26 11.57 -10.02
C GLN A 21 12.89 12.64 -10.92
N THR A 22 13.78 13.47 -10.37
CA THR A 22 14.48 14.50 -11.14
C THR A 22 15.33 13.90 -12.27
N ALA A 23 16.01 12.78 -12.00
CA ALA A 23 16.81 12.09 -13.03
C ALA A 23 15.93 11.50 -14.14
N LEU A 24 14.76 10.96 -13.80
CA LEU A 24 13.80 10.46 -14.77
C LEU A 24 13.27 11.59 -15.67
N GLU A 25 12.88 12.72 -15.08
CA GLU A 25 12.40 13.89 -15.81
C GLU A 25 13.47 14.46 -16.74
N ALA A 26 14.71 14.59 -16.25
CA ALA A 26 15.83 15.07 -17.06
C ALA A 26 16.15 14.14 -18.25
N ALA A 27 16.01 12.83 -18.07
CA ALA A 27 16.32 11.85 -19.11
C ALA A 27 15.20 11.65 -20.13
N THR A 28 13.94 11.87 -19.74
CA THR A 28 12.78 11.46 -20.56
C THR A 28 11.76 12.57 -20.82
N GLY A 29 11.79 13.66 -20.07
CA GLY A 29 10.75 14.67 -20.03
C GLY A 29 9.45 14.23 -19.35
N ASN A 30 9.39 13.01 -18.80
CA ASN A 30 8.21 12.41 -18.22
C ASN A 30 8.31 12.29 -16.70
N ARG A 31 7.17 12.14 -16.03
CA ARG A 31 7.10 11.96 -14.57
C ARG A 31 6.53 10.59 -14.19
N LEU A 32 7.04 10.03 -13.09
CA LEU A 32 6.46 8.83 -12.50
C LEU A 32 5.34 9.25 -11.55
N GLN A 33 4.17 8.68 -11.77
CA GLN A 33 3.06 8.71 -10.82
C GLN A 33 2.90 7.33 -10.19
N ALA A 34 2.46 7.33 -8.93
CA ALA A 34 2.15 6.12 -8.20
C ALA A 34 0.87 6.29 -7.39
N LEU A 35 0.20 5.19 -7.13
CA LEU A 35 -0.77 5.05 -6.05
C LEU A 35 -0.30 3.97 -5.10
N GLY A 36 -0.69 4.09 -3.84
CA GLY A 36 -0.44 3.07 -2.83
C GLY A 36 -1.74 2.41 -2.39
N GLU A 37 -1.63 1.15 -2.00
CA GLU A 37 -2.66 0.37 -1.32
C GLU A 37 -2.10 -0.05 0.03
N LEU A 38 -2.73 0.41 1.10
CA LEU A 38 -2.28 0.20 2.47
C LEU A 38 -3.17 -0.81 3.17
N GLU A 39 -2.69 -2.02 3.32
CA GLU A 39 -3.33 -3.05 4.15
C GLU A 39 -2.82 -3.00 5.59
N TYR A 40 -3.71 -3.25 6.54
CA TYR A 40 -3.37 -3.27 7.96
C TYR A 40 -4.38 -4.10 8.76
N TYR A 41 -3.92 -4.65 9.89
CA TYR A 41 -4.80 -5.34 10.84
C TYR A 41 -5.16 -4.46 12.02
N LEU A 42 -6.42 -4.54 12.42
CA LEU A 42 -6.97 -3.99 13.67
C LEU A 42 -7.24 -5.14 14.63
N PHE A 43 -6.97 -4.92 15.93
CA PHE A 43 -7.09 -5.93 16.97
C PHE A 43 -8.05 -5.45 18.05
N SER A 44 -9.01 -6.28 18.41
CA SER A 44 -9.92 -6.03 19.52
C SER A 44 -10.30 -7.31 20.23
N ASP A 45 -11.08 -7.18 21.30
CA ASP A 45 -11.78 -8.30 21.92
C ASP A 45 -12.77 -8.92 20.94
N VAL A 46 -13.06 -10.22 21.13
CA VAL A 46 -13.96 -10.96 20.24
C VAL A 46 -15.40 -10.46 20.43
N GLU A 47 -16.04 -10.09 19.33
CA GLU A 47 -17.46 -9.81 19.28
C GLU A 47 -18.25 -11.11 19.04
N THR A 48 -19.28 -11.35 19.84
CA THR A 48 -20.05 -12.60 19.77
C THR A 48 -21.35 -12.49 18.98
N LEU A 49 -21.88 -11.25 18.80
CA LEU A 49 -23.19 -11.08 18.15
C LEU A 49 -23.10 -11.34 16.64
N PHE A 50 -22.07 -10.88 15.99
CA PHE A 50 -21.76 -11.13 14.59
C PHE A 50 -20.30 -11.62 14.48
N PRO A 51 -20.04 -12.90 14.79
CA PRO A 51 -18.66 -13.41 14.80
C PRO A 51 -18.04 -13.32 13.42
N VAL A 52 -16.74 -13.09 13.37
CA VAL A 52 -16.00 -13.10 12.12
C VAL A 52 -15.85 -14.53 11.59
N GLU A 53 -15.96 -14.68 10.27
CA GLU A 53 -15.61 -15.92 9.57
C GLU A 53 -14.17 -15.85 9.06
N GLU A 54 -13.38 -16.87 9.38
CA GLU A 54 -11.95 -16.89 9.05
C GLU A 54 -11.70 -16.74 7.55
N GLN A 55 -10.87 -15.77 7.17
CA GLN A 55 -10.46 -15.46 5.80
C GLN A 55 -11.63 -15.14 4.85
N ARG A 56 -12.68 -14.50 5.35
CA ARG A 56 -13.88 -14.14 4.57
C ARG A 56 -14.28 -12.66 4.68
N GLY A 57 -13.37 -11.79 5.07
CA GLY A 57 -13.66 -10.37 5.30
C GLY A 57 -13.78 -9.53 4.04
N TYR A 58 -13.36 -10.01 2.87
CA TYR A 58 -13.22 -9.20 1.66
C TYR A 58 -14.54 -8.53 1.23
N HIS A 59 -14.51 -7.18 1.20
CA HIS A 59 -15.68 -6.32 0.92
C HIS A 59 -16.92 -6.58 1.80
N GLU A 60 -16.73 -7.18 2.95
CA GLU A 60 -17.82 -7.41 3.90
C GLU A 60 -18.41 -6.09 4.38
N ALA A 61 -19.74 -6.04 4.52
CA ALA A 61 -20.46 -4.86 4.97
C ALA A 61 -20.84 -4.99 6.45
N ALA A 62 -21.07 -3.84 7.10
CA ALA A 62 -21.59 -3.82 8.47
C ALA A 62 -22.97 -4.50 8.54
N PRO A 63 -23.32 -5.25 9.60
CA PRO A 63 -22.60 -5.37 10.88
C PRO A 63 -21.51 -6.47 10.90
N PHE A 64 -21.33 -7.21 9.82
CA PHE A 64 -20.33 -8.28 9.74
C PHE A 64 -18.91 -7.69 9.64
N SER A 65 -18.70 -6.72 8.75
CA SER A 65 -17.44 -5.96 8.69
C SER A 65 -17.27 -5.15 9.96
N LYS A 66 -16.16 -5.39 10.66
CA LYS A 66 -15.80 -4.66 11.87
C LYS A 66 -14.99 -3.41 11.53
N PHE A 67 -15.02 -2.42 12.42
CA PHE A 67 -14.24 -1.19 12.35
C PHE A 67 -14.47 -0.33 11.08
N ALA A 68 -15.65 -0.41 10.48
CA ALA A 68 -16.02 0.45 9.36
C ALA A 68 -16.03 1.94 9.74
N ASP A 69 -16.33 2.26 10.99
CA ASP A 69 -16.27 3.59 11.59
C ASP A 69 -14.82 4.09 11.70
N VAL A 70 -13.90 3.28 12.23
CA VAL A 70 -12.45 3.60 12.30
C VAL A 70 -11.91 3.88 10.91
N ARG A 71 -12.22 3.03 9.93
CA ARG A 71 -11.81 3.18 8.54
C ARG A 71 -12.37 4.49 7.94
N THR A 72 -13.66 4.75 8.13
CA THR A 72 -14.34 5.94 7.59
C THR A 72 -13.80 7.22 8.22
N GLU A 73 -13.52 7.22 9.52
CA GLU A 73 -12.91 8.36 10.21
C GLU A 73 -11.49 8.62 9.69
N ALA A 74 -10.69 7.58 9.48
CA ALA A 74 -9.35 7.71 8.90
C ALA A 74 -9.40 8.32 7.49
N LEU A 75 -10.31 7.86 6.61
CA LEU A 75 -10.51 8.43 5.28
C LEU A 75 -10.87 9.92 5.33
N LYS A 76 -11.74 10.30 6.27
CA LYS A 76 -12.13 11.70 6.45
C LYS A 76 -10.94 12.59 6.75
N TYR A 77 -10.08 12.18 7.71
CA TYR A 77 -8.89 12.97 8.05
C TYR A 77 -7.88 13.01 6.90
N LEU A 78 -7.62 11.88 6.25
CA LEU A 78 -6.72 11.83 5.09
C LEU A 78 -7.19 12.77 3.97
N THR A 79 -8.48 12.77 3.66
CA THR A 79 -9.06 13.68 2.67
C THR A 79 -8.92 15.15 3.10
N GLN A 80 -9.18 15.48 4.37
CA GLN A 80 -9.00 16.83 4.91
C GLN A 80 -7.53 17.30 4.89
N MET A 81 -6.57 16.37 4.99
CA MET A 81 -5.14 16.65 4.86
C MET A 81 -4.67 16.76 3.40
N GLY A 82 -5.58 16.61 2.43
CA GLY A 82 -5.29 16.75 1.01
C GLY A 82 -4.79 15.46 0.33
N CYS A 83 -4.88 14.31 1.00
CA CYS A 83 -4.56 13.03 0.37
C CYS A 83 -5.59 12.67 -0.70
N ALA A 84 -5.13 12.18 -1.84
CA ALA A 84 -5.96 11.73 -2.95
C ALA A 84 -6.49 10.32 -2.70
N VAL A 85 -7.42 10.18 -1.76
CA VAL A 85 -8.03 8.89 -1.41
C VAL A 85 -8.95 8.41 -2.52
N LYS A 86 -8.88 7.12 -2.89
CA LYS A 86 -9.77 6.47 -3.85
C LYS A 86 -10.98 5.85 -3.13
N TYR A 87 -10.76 4.88 -2.28
CA TYR A 87 -11.74 4.25 -1.39
C TYR A 87 -11.03 3.40 -0.32
N ALA A 88 -11.82 2.74 0.54
CA ALA A 88 -11.31 1.76 1.48
C ALA A 88 -12.35 0.68 1.76
N HIS A 89 -11.90 -0.51 2.09
CA HIS A 89 -12.76 -1.66 2.33
C HIS A 89 -12.17 -2.59 3.40
N ALA A 90 -13.00 -3.56 3.84
CA ALA A 90 -12.50 -4.69 4.61
C ALA A 90 -11.75 -5.63 3.67
N GLU A 91 -10.60 -6.11 4.11
CA GLU A 91 -9.76 -7.06 3.40
C GLU A 91 -10.07 -8.52 3.83
N VAL A 92 -9.49 -9.51 3.10
CA VAL A 92 -9.80 -10.92 3.29
C VAL A 92 -9.45 -11.42 4.69
N GLY A 93 -8.38 -10.87 5.29
CA GLY A 93 -7.80 -11.37 6.52
C GLY A 93 -8.62 -11.02 7.75
N ASN A 94 -9.42 -11.97 8.22
CA ASN A 94 -10.04 -11.90 9.53
C ASN A 94 -9.99 -13.28 10.20
N PHE A 95 -9.65 -13.29 11.47
CA PHE A 95 -9.56 -14.51 12.27
C PHE A 95 -9.56 -14.20 13.75
N VAL A 96 -9.72 -15.23 14.57
CA VAL A 96 -9.64 -15.15 16.04
C VAL A 96 -8.46 -16.00 16.52
N ALA A 97 -7.61 -15.43 17.35
CA ALA A 97 -6.55 -16.14 18.04
C ALA A 97 -6.29 -15.50 19.42
N ASP A 98 -5.92 -16.32 20.40
CA ASP A 98 -5.58 -15.86 21.76
C ASP A 98 -6.66 -14.96 22.41
N GLY A 99 -7.94 -15.26 22.14
CA GLY A 99 -9.08 -14.49 22.68
C GLY A 99 -9.28 -13.13 22.05
N ARG A 100 -8.59 -12.79 20.98
CA ARG A 100 -8.74 -11.55 20.24
C ARG A 100 -9.18 -11.82 18.79
N GLN A 101 -9.89 -10.88 18.21
CA GLN A 101 -10.17 -10.87 16.77
C GLN A 101 -9.20 -9.93 16.04
N MET A 102 -8.70 -10.39 14.91
CA MET A 102 -7.85 -9.67 13.99
C MET A 102 -8.59 -9.43 12.70
N ILE A 103 -8.74 -8.17 12.31
CA ILE A 103 -9.56 -7.75 11.17
C ILE A 103 -8.70 -6.91 10.23
N GLN A 104 -8.55 -7.37 9.00
CA GLN A 104 -7.78 -6.67 7.98
C GLN A 104 -8.64 -5.62 7.26
N GLN A 105 -8.02 -4.49 6.99
CA GLN A 105 -8.60 -3.35 6.28
C GLN A 105 -7.62 -2.87 5.24
N GLU A 106 -8.12 -2.20 4.21
CA GLU A 106 -7.32 -1.58 3.18
C GLU A 106 -7.79 -0.16 2.86
N ILE A 107 -6.83 0.71 2.57
CA ILE A 107 -7.05 2.05 2.02
C ILE A 107 -6.30 2.17 0.70
N GLU A 108 -7.01 2.50 -0.37
CA GLU A 108 -6.46 2.74 -1.69
C GLU A 108 -6.45 4.23 -2.03
N PHE A 109 -5.38 4.66 -2.71
CA PHE A 109 -5.19 6.03 -3.14
C PHE A 109 -5.33 6.19 -4.65
N LEU A 110 -5.53 7.42 -5.11
CA LEU A 110 -5.47 7.79 -6.52
C LEU A 110 -4.01 8.06 -6.93
N PRO A 111 -3.67 7.90 -8.21
CA PRO A 111 -2.32 8.19 -8.70
C PRO A 111 -1.97 9.67 -8.55
N VAL A 112 -0.85 9.93 -7.88
CA VAL A 112 -0.21 11.26 -7.75
C VAL A 112 1.28 11.13 -8.08
N ASP A 113 2.04 12.22 -8.09
CA ASP A 113 3.48 12.15 -8.27
C ASP A 113 4.12 11.24 -7.21
N ALA A 114 5.15 10.49 -7.59
CA ALA A 114 5.70 9.42 -6.76
C ALA A 114 6.13 9.89 -5.35
N CYS A 115 6.61 11.13 -5.22
CA CYS A 115 6.96 11.72 -3.92
C CYS A 115 5.73 11.94 -3.05
N ASP A 116 4.65 12.47 -3.64
CA ASP A 116 3.38 12.70 -2.94
C ASP A 116 2.73 11.37 -2.55
N ALA A 117 2.83 10.35 -3.41
CA ALA A 117 2.35 9.00 -3.09
C ALA A 117 3.05 8.42 -1.85
N ALA A 118 4.38 8.57 -1.76
CA ALA A 118 5.13 8.13 -0.59
C ALA A 118 4.76 8.90 0.69
N ASP A 119 4.54 10.21 0.58
CA ASP A 119 4.12 11.05 1.68
C ASP A 119 2.70 10.69 2.14
N GLN A 120 1.75 10.45 1.22
CA GLN A 120 0.39 9.98 1.53
C GLN A 120 0.40 8.64 2.29
N MET A 121 1.22 7.69 1.89
CA MET A 121 1.33 6.39 2.58
C MET A 121 1.88 6.54 4.01
N THR A 122 2.82 7.46 4.21
CA THR A 122 3.37 7.76 5.52
C THR A 122 2.32 8.40 6.43
N LEU A 123 1.57 9.38 5.91
CA LEU A 123 0.45 10.03 6.60
C LEU A 123 -0.65 9.04 6.92
N ALA A 124 -1.00 8.15 5.99
CA ALA A 124 -2.02 7.14 6.21
C ALA A 124 -1.71 6.23 7.40
N LYS A 125 -0.48 5.74 7.49
CA LYS A 125 -0.04 4.93 8.64
C LYS A 125 -0.14 5.68 9.96
N TRP A 126 0.16 6.96 9.97
CA TRP A 126 0.04 7.79 11.16
C TRP A 126 -1.43 8.04 11.52
N VAL A 127 -2.25 8.49 10.57
CA VAL A 127 -3.67 8.79 10.78
C VAL A 127 -4.44 7.57 11.28
N VAL A 128 -4.23 6.41 10.65
CA VAL A 128 -4.90 5.17 11.07
C VAL A 128 -4.52 4.79 12.51
N ARG A 129 -3.23 4.96 12.92
CA ARG A 129 -2.83 4.73 14.30
C ARG A 129 -3.53 5.68 15.28
N GLU A 130 -3.60 6.96 14.95
CA GLU A 130 -4.24 7.96 15.79
C GLU A 130 -5.74 7.72 15.94
N VAL A 131 -6.41 7.35 14.85
CA VAL A 131 -7.84 7.03 14.87
C VAL A 131 -8.07 5.74 15.66
N ALA A 132 -7.35 4.67 15.37
CA ALA A 132 -7.45 3.41 16.09
C ALA A 132 -7.23 3.61 17.62
N HIS A 133 -6.19 4.37 17.99
CA HIS A 133 -5.91 4.69 19.38
C HIS A 133 -7.09 5.38 20.08
N ARG A 134 -7.74 6.36 19.43
CA ARG A 134 -8.93 7.04 19.98
C ARG A 134 -10.12 6.10 20.18
N HIS A 135 -10.23 5.07 19.38
CA HIS A 135 -11.24 4.01 19.51
C HIS A 135 -10.81 2.88 20.47
N GLY A 136 -9.64 2.97 21.11
CA GLY A 136 -9.12 1.91 21.98
C GLY A 136 -8.72 0.63 21.25
N ILE A 137 -8.39 0.74 19.95
CA ILE A 137 -8.07 -0.37 19.06
C ILE A 137 -6.58 -0.33 18.70
N GLU A 138 -5.93 -1.49 18.70
CA GLU A 138 -4.56 -1.62 18.25
C GLU A 138 -4.50 -1.81 16.72
N VAL A 139 -3.43 -1.33 16.09
CA VAL A 139 -3.17 -1.48 14.66
C VAL A 139 -1.79 -2.06 14.38
N SER A 140 -1.71 -2.96 13.41
CA SER A 140 -0.43 -3.51 12.93
C SER A 140 -0.30 -3.36 11.41
N TYR A 141 0.88 -2.92 10.98
CA TYR A 141 1.34 -2.91 9.59
C TYR A 141 2.37 -4.01 9.33
N SER A 142 2.46 -4.98 10.22
CA SER A 142 3.37 -6.12 10.03
C SER A 142 2.95 -6.90 8.77
N PRO A 143 3.88 -7.22 7.87
CA PRO A 143 3.58 -7.97 6.66
C PRO A 143 2.94 -9.34 6.92
N LYS A 144 3.21 -9.93 8.08
CA LYS A 144 2.64 -11.22 8.48
C LYS A 144 2.47 -11.25 9.99
N ILE A 145 1.24 -11.20 10.47
CA ILE A 145 0.94 -11.25 11.90
C ILE A 145 0.76 -12.68 12.41
N ALA A 146 0.36 -13.60 11.55
CA ALA A 146 0.22 -15.03 11.87
C ALA A 146 0.51 -15.89 10.64
N VAL A 147 1.27 -16.97 10.83
CA VAL A 147 1.50 -17.96 9.77
C VAL A 147 0.20 -18.71 9.49
N GLY A 148 -0.10 -18.95 8.23
CA GLY A 148 -1.37 -19.57 7.79
C GLY A 148 -2.51 -18.58 7.52
N GLN A 149 -2.40 -17.33 7.97
CA GLN A 149 -3.36 -16.27 7.73
C GLN A 149 -2.88 -15.30 6.63
N ALA A 150 -3.78 -14.52 6.04
CA ALA A 150 -3.41 -13.50 5.07
C ALA A 150 -2.41 -12.51 5.63
N GLY A 151 -1.43 -12.10 4.83
CA GLY A 151 -0.47 -11.06 5.18
C GLY A 151 -0.96 -9.69 4.72
N SER A 152 -0.36 -8.61 5.22
CA SER A 152 -0.63 -7.25 4.78
C SER A 152 0.39 -6.79 3.75
N GLY A 153 -0.10 -6.41 2.58
CA GLY A 153 0.64 -5.76 1.52
C GLY A 153 0.77 -4.26 1.74
N MET A 154 1.74 -3.70 1.03
CA MET A 154 1.76 -2.31 0.68
C MET A 154 2.09 -2.27 -0.81
N HIS A 155 1.05 -2.31 -1.64
CA HIS A 155 1.21 -2.36 -3.08
C HIS A 155 1.42 -0.96 -3.65
N PHE A 156 2.22 -0.88 -4.72
CA PHE A 156 2.38 0.34 -5.49
C PHE A 156 2.11 0.08 -6.95
N HIS A 157 1.09 0.74 -7.50
CA HIS A 157 0.84 0.78 -8.93
C HIS A 157 1.49 2.03 -9.50
N THR A 158 2.13 1.91 -10.65
CA THR A 158 2.89 3.02 -11.24
C THR A 158 2.49 3.27 -12.69
N ARG A 159 2.61 4.53 -13.12
CA ARG A 159 2.52 4.92 -14.52
C ARG A 159 3.47 6.07 -14.83
N LEU A 160 3.89 6.19 -16.09
CA LEU A 160 4.52 7.40 -16.58
C LEU A 160 3.47 8.34 -17.20
N VAL A 161 3.64 9.63 -16.96
CA VAL A 161 2.84 10.67 -17.59
C VAL A 161 3.75 11.67 -18.30
N ASP A 162 3.25 12.19 -19.43
CA ASP A 162 3.90 13.31 -20.13
C ASP A 162 3.71 14.64 -19.37
N PRO A 163 4.32 15.75 -19.84
CA PRO A 163 4.13 17.07 -19.22
C PRO A 163 2.68 17.56 -19.21
N GLN A 164 1.81 17.02 -20.06
CA GLN A 164 0.38 17.32 -20.14
C GLN A 164 -0.46 16.43 -19.22
N GLY A 165 0.16 15.43 -18.54
CA GLY A 165 -0.52 14.52 -17.64
C GLY A 165 -1.14 13.29 -18.32
N ASN A 166 -0.89 13.08 -19.61
CA ASN A 166 -1.40 11.91 -20.31
C ASN A 166 -0.65 10.64 -19.88
N ASN A 167 -1.40 9.56 -19.66
CA ASN A 167 -0.83 8.26 -19.33
C ASN A 167 -0.08 7.66 -20.54
N LEU A 168 1.19 7.33 -20.36
CA LEU A 168 2.05 6.80 -21.41
C LEU A 168 2.09 5.26 -21.42
N PHE A 169 1.45 4.58 -20.48
CA PHE A 169 1.48 3.11 -20.37
C PHE A 169 0.40 2.40 -21.16
N SER A 170 -0.71 3.09 -21.46
CA SER A 170 -1.83 2.49 -22.18
C SER A 170 -2.10 3.20 -23.51
N GLN A 171 -2.44 2.41 -24.52
CA GLN A 171 -2.93 2.89 -25.81
C GLN A 171 -4.12 2.03 -26.25
N GLY A 172 -5.31 2.62 -26.20
CA GLY A 172 -6.55 1.85 -26.32
C GLY A 172 -6.67 0.80 -25.21
N ALA A 173 -6.89 -0.45 -25.59
CA ALA A 173 -6.99 -1.59 -24.65
C ALA A 173 -5.64 -2.29 -24.38
N GLY A 174 -4.53 -1.77 -24.90
CA GLY A 174 -3.23 -2.45 -24.83
C GLY A 174 -2.13 -1.62 -24.17
N LEU A 175 -1.02 -2.28 -23.85
CA LEU A 175 0.19 -1.66 -23.35
C LEU A 175 1.01 -1.04 -24.50
N THR A 176 1.54 0.16 -24.25
CA THR A 176 2.51 0.79 -25.15
C THR A 176 3.85 0.06 -25.16
N GLU A 177 4.69 0.33 -26.14
CA GLU A 177 6.09 -0.17 -26.16
C GLU A 177 6.87 0.37 -24.96
N LEU A 178 6.63 1.62 -24.56
CA LEU A 178 7.24 2.23 -23.38
C LEU A 178 6.88 1.46 -22.10
N ALA A 179 5.61 1.11 -21.93
CA ALA A 179 5.17 0.30 -20.78
C ALA A 179 5.91 -1.05 -20.72
N ARG A 180 6.03 -1.74 -21.87
CA ARG A 180 6.77 -3.01 -21.93
C ARG A 180 8.26 -2.86 -21.60
N LYS A 181 8.90 -1.76 -22.00
CA LYS A 181 10.29 -1.45 -21.61
C LYS A 181 10.42 -1.23 -20.10
N VAL A 182 9.47 -0.53 -19.48
CA VAL A 182 9.46 -0.32 -18.02
C VAL A 182 9.23 -1.64 -17.28
N ILE A 183 8.29 -2.47 -17.73
CA ILE A 183 8.08 -3.83 -17.20
C ILE A 183 9.37 -4.65 -17.30
N GLY A 184 10.05 -4.62 -18.45
CA GLY A 184 11.35 -5.29 -18.63
C GLY A 184 12.40 -4.81 -17.63
N GLY A 185 12.42 -3.50 -17.32
CA GLY A 185 13.27 -2.92 -16.29
C GLY A 185 12.93 -3.45 -14.89
N TYR A 186 11.65 -3.49 -14.52
CA TYR A 186 11.20 -4.06 -13.24
C TYR A 186 11.57 -5.54 -13.11
N LEU A 187 11.38 -6.34 -14.16
CA LEU A 187 11.75 -7.75 -14.14
C LEU A 187 13.28 -7.95 -13.99
N THR A 188 14.06 -7.15 -14.69
CA THR A 188 15.53 -7.19 -14.60
C THR A 188 16.03 -6.82 -13.19
N LEU A 189 15.37 -5.87 -12.54
CA LEU A 189 15.74 -5.38 -11.21
C LEU A 189 14.94 -6.02 -10.07
N ALA A 190 14.13 -7.04 -10.36
CA ALA A 190 13.17 -7.61 -9.40
C ALA A 190 13.83 -8.10 -8.11
N ALA A 191 15.02 -8.72 -8.17
CA ALA A 191 15.75 -9.13 -6.98
C ALA A 191 16.12 -7.95 -6.07
N SER A 192 16.58 -6.85 -6.66
CA SER A 192 16.89 -5.62 -5.92
C SER A 192 15.61 -4.98 -5.36
N ILE A 193 14.56 -4.89 -6.16
CA ILE A 193 13.25 -4.36 -5.73
C ILE A 193 12.72 -5.18 -4.56
N THR A 194 12.80 -6.51 -4.61
CA THR A 194 12.39 -7.41 -3.53
C THR A 194 13.18 -7.14 -2.24
N ALA A 195 14.48 -6.92 -2.32
CA ALA A 195 15.30 -6.63 -1.15
C ALA A 195 14.93 -5.28 -0.47
N PHE A 196 14.62 -4.25 -1.26
CA PHE A 196 14.22 -2.94 -0.74
C PHE A 196 12.73 -2.87 -0.36
N GLY A 197 11.87 -3.62 -1.03
CA GLY A 197 10.42 -3.66 -0.72
C GLY A 197 10.08 -4.56 0.47
N ASN A 198 10.90 -5.58 0.76
CA ASN A 198 10.69 -6.52 1.86
C ASN A 198 11.75 -6.30 2.95
N THR A 199 11.61 -5.22 3.71
CA THR A 199 12.64 -4.70 4.62
C THR A 199 12.76 -5.46 5.95
N VAL A 200 11.83 -6.35 6.26
CA VAL A 200 11.82 -7.13 7.52
C VAL A 200 11.62 -8.62 7.23
N PRO A 201 12.14 -9.53 8.09
CA PRO A 201 12.02 -10.99 7.87
C PRO A 201 10.58 -11.47 7.68
N THR A 202 9.62 -10.88 8.39
CA THR A 202 8.19 -11.23 8.27
C THR A 202 7.60 -10.93 6.89
N SER A 203 8.21 -10.05 6.09
CA SER A 203 7.82 -9.81 4.69
C SER A 203 7.91 -11.09 3.85
N PHE A 204 8.94 -11.91 4.08
CA PHE A 204 9.15 -13.15 3.32
C PHE A 204 8.21 -14.27 3.75
N LEU A 205 7.71 -14.25 4.99
CA LEU A 205 6.68 -15.19 5.46
C LEU A 205 5.32 -14.96 4.77
N ARG A 206 5.13 -13.79 4.15
CA ARG A 206 3.94 -13.45 3.37
C ARG A 206 3.95 -14.11 1.98
N LEU A 207 5.13 -14.32 1.39
CA LEU A 207 5.30 -14.78 0.01
C LEU A 207 5.07 -16.29 -0.12
N VAL A 208 3.86 -16.75 0.16
CA VAL A 208 3.46 -18.16 0.13
C VAL A 208 2.22 -18.35 -0.74
N PRO A 209 2.06 -19.53 -1.38
CA PRO A 209 0.90 -19.81 -2.24
C PRO A 209 -0.44 -19.69 -1.49
N HIS A 210 -1.48 -19.30 -2.21
CA HIS A 210 -2.88 -19.23 -1.74
C HIS A 210 -3.14 -18.28 -0.57
N GLN A 211 -2.33 -17.25 -0.39
CA GLN A 211 -2.49 -16.22 0.64
C GLN A 211 -2.33 -14.80 0.08
N GLU A 212 -2.82 -14.58 -1.14
CA GLU A 212 -2.90 -13.28 -1.82
C GLU A 212 -1.57 -12.52 -1.85
N ALA A 213 -0.48 -13.24 -2.09
CA ALA A 213 0.85 -12.69 -2.19
C ALA A 213 1.59 -13.23 -3.41
N PRO A 214 2.46 -12.45 -4.04
CA PRO A 214 3.24 -12.91 -5.18
C PRO A 214 4.22 -13.99 -4.76
N THR A 215 4.22 -15.12 -5.47
CA THR A 215 5.15 -16.25 -5.24
C THR A 215 6.16 -16.42 -6.37
N ALA A 216 6.01 -15.64 -7.44
CA ALA A 216 6.88 -15.67 -8.60
C ALA A 216 7.06 -14.25 -9.16
N ILE A 217 8.21 -14.02 -9.79
CA ILE A 217 8.45 -12.82 -10.59
C ILE A 217 7.84 -13.07 -11.97
N CYS A 218 6.71 -12.43 -12.23
CA CYS A 218 5.99 -12.58 -13.50
C CYS A 218 5.34 -11.26 -13.90
N TRP A 219 4.84 -11.20 -15.12
CA TRP A 219 3.99 -10.12 -15.60
C TRP A 219 2.89 -10.67 -16.51
N GLY A 220 1.82 -9.90 -16.67
CA GLY A 220 0.74 -10.19 -17.60
C GLY A 220 0.00 -8.91 -17.96
N ASP A 221 -0.79 -8.95 -19.02
CA ASP A 221 -1.65 -7.84 -19.44
C ASP A 221 -3.05 -7.90 -18.79
N ARG A 222 -3.27 -8.94 -17.99
CA ARG A 222 -4.47 -9.16 -17.17
C ARG A 222 -4.04 -9.83 -15.85
N ASN A 223 -4.20 -9.11 -14.79
CA ASN A 223 -4.07 -9.62 -13.42
C ASN A 223 -5.45 -9.64 -12.79
#